data_6757457d401a9cee28d6e860cf3a0028
#
_entry.id   6757457d401a9cee28d6e860cf3a0028
#
_cell.length_a   1.000
_cell.length_b   1.000
_cell.length_c   1.000
_cell.angle_alpha   90.00
_cell.angle_beta   90.00
_cell.angle_gamma   90.00
#
_symmetry.space_group_name_H-M   'P 1'
#
loop_
_entity.id
_entity.type
_entity.pdbx_description
1 polymer ?
#
loop_
_entity_poly.entity_id
_entity_poly.type
_entity_poly.pdbx_seq_one_letter_code
_entity_poly.pdbx_strand_id
1 'polypeptide(L)'
;LNERRLPPSMVVYSLGNGYGKTRGAKAGGLQEVPVWRNAIISTGEQPLTNEATMDGVHSRVLELYGQPIDDADFGRKVHQVSENHYGFAGKVYLEHIVDTDLSDEFEQIRESIGDGDQGVHLDTVALLALADYHAGISVFGETKRKAWKDAISFGKRILTNAKENEPEDVVDRAYDFVT
;
A
#
# COMPACT_ATOMS: atom_id res chain seq x y z
N LEU A 1 -16.82 16.80 26.48
CA LEU A 1 -16.63 15.43 26.01
C LEU A 1 -15.18 15.31 25.54
N ASN A 2 -14.33 14.68 26.36
CA ASN A 2 -12.95 14.36 25.99
C ASN A 2 -13.03 13.21 24.98
N GLU A 3 -13.01 13.53 23.70
CA GLU A 3 -12.79 12.53 22.66
C GLU A 3 -11.39 11.95 22.84
N ARG A 4 -11.31 10.74 23.34
CA ARG A 4 -10.07 9.97 23.38
C ARG A 4 -9.70 9.66 21.93
N ARG A 5 -8.89 10.50 21.31
CA ARG A 5 -8.29 10.19 20.02
C ARG A 5 -7.41 8.95 20.20
N LEU A 6 -7.68 7.92 19.42
CA LEU A 6 -6.81 6.74 19.39
C LEU A 6 -5.47 7.14 18.76
N PRO A 7 -4.34 6.70 19.33
CA PRO A 7 -3.04 6.88 18.69
C PRO A 7 -3.04 6.27 17.29
N PRO A 8 -2.40 6.88 16.29
CA PRO A 8 -2.30 6.35 14.93
C PRO A 8 -1.84 4.90 14.87
N SER A 9 -0.83 4.52 15.68
CA SER A 9 -0.35 3.16 15.80
C SER A 9 -1.44 2.15 16.18
N MET A 10 -2.33 2.53 17.09
CA MET A 10 -3.44 1.68 17.52
C MET A 10 -4.47 1.47 16.40
N VAL A 11 -4.67 2.49 15.57
CA VAL A 11 -5.54 2.42 14.37
C VAL A 11 -4.91 1.45 13.36
N VAL A 12 -3.62 1.63 13.04
CA VAL A 12 -2.89 0.76 12.10
C VAL A 12 -2.94 -0.70 12.54
N TYR A 13 -2.65 -1.00 13.80
CA TYR A 13 -2.74 -2.37 14.32
C TYR A 13 -4.16 -2.94 14.22
N SER A 14 -5.17 -2.15 14.59
CA SER A 14 -6.55 -2.61 14.52
C SER A 14 -7.00 -2.92 13.09
N LEU A 15 -6.61 -2.10 12.14
CA LEU A 15 -6.92 -2.28 10.72
C LEU A 15 -6.11 -3.44 10.11
N GLY A 16 -4.82 -3.51 10.38
CA GLY A 16 -3.93 -4.54 9.85
C GLY A 16 -4.20 -5.95 10.38
N ASN A 17 -4.84 -6.09 11.54
CA ASN A 17 -5.22 -7.40 12.07
C ASN A 17 -6.36 -8.06 11.30
N GLY A 18 -7.16 -7.31 10.54
CA GLY A 18 -8.25 -7.86 9.73
C GLY A 18 -9.48 -8.35 10.53
N TYR A 19 -9.54 -8.09 11.83
CA TYR A 19 -10.69 -8.43 12.66
C TYR A 19 -10.92 -7.41 13.78
N GLY A 20 -12.18 -7.29 14.18
CA GLY A 20 -12.62 -6.37 15.24
C GLY A 20 -12.33 -6.90 16.65
N LYS A 21 -12.60 -6.06 17.64
CA LYS A 21 -12.47 -6.43 19.06
C LYS A 21 -13.55 -7.44 19.46
N THR A 22 -13.14 -8.52 20.11
CA THR A 22 -14.06 -9.47 20.75
C THR A 22 -14.79 -8.79 21.90
N ARG A 23 -16.10 -8.91 21.94
CA ARG A 23 -16.96 -8.35 22.99
C ARG A 23 -17.92 -9.40 23.52
N GLY A 24 -18.26 -9.33 24.81
CA GLY A 24 -19.32 -10.14 25.40
C GLY A 24 -20.70 -9.77 24.87
N ALA A 25 -21.56 -10.75 24.64
CA ALA A 25 -22.96 -10.50 24.30
C ALA A 25 -23.82 -10.30 25.57
N LYS A 26 -24.82 -9.44 25.49
CA LYS A 26 -25.73 -9.17 26.62
C LYS A 26 -26.48 -10.43 27.09
N ALA A 27 -26.69 -11.36 26.21
CA ALA A 27 -27.38 -12.64 26.49
C ALA A 27 -26.41 -13.77 26.91
N GLY A 28 -25.14 -13.48 27.16
CA GLY A 28 -24.08 -14.46 27.43
C GLY A 28 -23.35 -14.88 26.13
N GLY A 29 -22.11 -15.35 26.29
CA GLY A 29 -21.26 -15.71 25.16
C GLY A 29 -20.53 -14.49 24.54
N LEU A 30 -20.03 -14.65 23.32
CA LEU A 30 -19.32 -13.64 22.56
C LEU A 30 -20.18 -13.12 21.42
N GLN A 31 -20.02 -11.83 21.10
CA GLN A 31 -20.59 -11.27 19.88
C GLN A 31 -19.79 -11.75 18.67
N GLU A 32 -20.45 -11.83 17.52
CA GLU A 32 -19.76 -12.04 16.24
C GLU A 32 -18.72 -10.96 16.00
N VAL A 33 -17.50 -11.37 15.71
CA VAL A 33 -16.38 -10.45 15.47
C VAL A 33 -16.37 -10.07 13.99
N PRO A 34 -16.47 -8.78 13.65
CA PRO A 34 -16.33 -8.34 12.26
C PRO A 34 -14.95 -8.71 11.72
N VAL A 35 -14.91 -9.24 10.52
CA VAL A 35 -13.68 -9.59 9.79
C VAL A 35 -13.64 -8.80 8.49
N TRP A 36 -12.46 -8.31 8.11
CA TRP A 36 -12.24 -7.62 6.83
C TRP A 36 -10.93 -8.05 6.19
N ARG A 37 -10.91 -7.97 4.86
CA ARG A 37 -9.73 -8.17 4.02
C ARG A 37 -9.74 -7.10 2.95
N ASN A 38 -9.03 -6.01 3.19
CA ASN A 38 -9.00 -4.85 2.29
C ASN A 38 -7.65 -4.14 2.40
N ALA A 39 -7.26 -3.48 1.31
CA ALA A 39 -6.22 -2.47 1.36
C ALA A 39 -6.82 -1.13 1.82
N ILE A 40 -6.01 -0.32 2.47
CA ILE A 40 -6.40 0.99 2.97
C ILE A 40 -5.44 2.03 2.40
N ILE A 41 -6.00 3.05 1.77
CA ILE A 41 -5.24 4.21 1.29
C ILE A 41 -5.59 5.38 2.19
N SER A 42 -4.56 6.05 2.70
CA SER A 42 -4.70 7.26 3.50
C SER A 42 -3.80 8.35 2.94
N THR A 43 -4.23 9.59 3.04
CA THR A 43 -3.44 10.76 2.69
C THR A 43 -3.38 11.70 3.88
N GLY A 44 -2.28 12.40 4.04
CA GLY A 44 -2.09 13.35 5.13
C GLY A 44 -0.87 14.24 4.91
N GLU A 45 -0.79 15.30 5.68
CA GLU A 45 0.36 16.24 5.68
C GLU A 45 1.49 15.76 6.61
N GLN A 46 1.18 14.78 7.47
CA GLN A 46 2.12 14.22 8.43
C GLN A 46 2.19 12.71 8.25
N PRO A 47 3.36 12.09 8.41
CA PRO A 47 3.50 10.64 8.37
C PRO A 47 2.69 9.97 9.49
N LEU A 48 2.22 8.75 9.24
CA LEU A 48 1.58 7.92 10.26
C LEU A 48 2.62 7.28 11.19
N THR A 49 3.84 7.11 10.70
CA THR A 49 4.97 6.55 11.45
C THR A 49 5.99 7.64 11.80
N ASN A 50 6.72 7.43 12.86
CA ASN A 50 7.83 8.30 13.30
C ASN A 50 8.86 7.44 14.05
N GLU A 51 10.00 8.03 14.41
CA GLU A 51 11.11 7.36 15.12
C GLU A 51 10.69 6.64 16.42
N ALA A 52 9.62 7.07 17.06
CA ALA A 52 9.09 6.42 18.27
C ALA A 52 8.03 5.35 17.97
N THR A 53 7.75 5.10 16.70
CA THR A 53 6.75 4.11 16.30
C THR A 53 7.36 2.72 16.33
N MET A 54 6.61 1.74 16.86
CA MET A 54 7.08 0.36 16.95
C MET A 54 7.20 -0.27 15.54
N ASP A 55 8.24 -1.09 15.34
CA ASP A 55 8.56 -1.79 14.08
C ASP A 55 7.36 -2.49 13.42
N GLY A 56 6.48 -3.07 14.23
CA GLY A 56 5.28 -3.71 13.74
C GLY A 56 4.25 -2.77 13.10
N VAL A 57 4.34 -1.45 13.28
CA VAL A 57 3.54 -0.46 12.55
C VAL A 57 4.20 -0.17 11.21
N HIS A 58 5.52 0.03 11.21
CA HIS A 58 6.28 0.26 9.98
C HIS A 58 6.08 -0.86 8.97
N SER A 59 6.09 -2.12 9.41
CA SER A 59 5.87 -3.28 8.53
C SER A 59 4.45 -3.36 7.90
N ARG A 60 3.51 -2.58 8.40
CA ARG A 60 2.10 -2.57 7.93
C ARG A 60 1.73 -1.36 7.09
N VAL A 61 2.59 -0.37 7.06
CA VAL A 61 2.31 0.92 6.41
C VAL A 61 3.41 1.20 5.39
N LEU A 62 3.07 1.15 4.12
CA LEU A 62 3.94 1.63 3.05
C LEU A 62 3.71 3.14 2.94
N GLU A 63 4.62 3.94 3.45
CA GLU A 63 4.58 5.40 3.34
C GLU A 63 5.30 5.86 2.07
N LEU A 64 4.62 6.73 1.34
CA LEU A 64 5.16 7.34 0.12
C LEU A 64 5.13 8.85 0.26
N TYR A 65 6.24 9.47 -0.05
CA TYR A 65 6.43 10.90 0.05
C TYR A 65 6.50 11.53 -1.33
N GLY A 66 5.89 12.68 -1.46
CA GLY A 66 5.90 13.45 -2.68
C GLY A 66 4.54 14.05 -3.02
N GLN A 67 4.55 14.87 -4.02
CA GLN A 67 3.36 15.49 -4.57
C GLN A 67 2.87 14.64 -5.74
N PRO A 68 1.69 13.98 -5.66
CA PRO A 68 1.23 13.06 -6.70
C PRO A 68 0.90 13.76 -8.02
N ILE A 69 0.53 15.04 -7.96
CA ILE A 69 0.24 15.88 -9.14
C ILE A 69 0.85 17.26 -8.86
N ASP A 70 1.85 17.64 -9.63
CA ASP A 70 2.55 18.93 -9.55
C ASP A 70 1.97 19.97 -10.52
N ASP A 71 1.26 19.55 -11.56
CA ASP A 71 0.57 20.40 -12.53
C ASP A 71 -0.90 20.64 -12.12
N ALA A 72 -1.21 21.88 -11.74
CA ALA A 72 -2.55 22.29 -11.33
C ALA A 72 -3.59 22.17 -12.45
N ASP A 73 -3.20 22.36 -13.71
CA ASP A 73 -4.11 22.23 -14.85
C ASP A 73 -4.42 20.77 -15.14
N PHE A 74 -3.43 19.91 -15.02
CA PHE A 74 -3.61 18.47 -15.09
C PHE A 74 -4.50 17.98 -13.95
N GLY A 75 -4.27 18.44 -12.72
CA GLY A 75 -5.08 18.11 -11.55
C GLY A 75 -6.56 18.47 -11.75
N ARG A 76 -6.85 19.67 -12.29
CA ARG A 76 -8.23 20.08 -12.63
C ARG A 76 -8.88 19.16 -13.67
N LYS A 77 -8.13 18.77 -14.70
CA LYS A 77 -8.63 17.84 -15.73
C LYS A 77 -8.94 16.47 -15.15
N VAL A 78 -8.06 15.93 -14.31
CA VAL A 78 -8.29 14.66 -13.61
C VAL A 78 -9.57 14.73 -12.79
N HIS A 79 -9.77 15.81 -12.04
CA HIS A 79 -10.98 16.00 -11.24
C HIS A 79 -12.24 16.03 -12.10
N GLN A 80 -12.28 16.85 -13.16
CA GLN A 80 -13.41 16.94 -14.07
C GLN A 80 -13.76 15.61 -14.76
N VAL A 81 -12.72 14.86 -15.17
CA VAL A 81 -12.93 13.55 -15.81
C VAL A 81 -13.47 12.55 -14.81
N SER A 82 -12.92 12.50 -13.59
CA SER A 82 -13.36 11.55 -12.57
C SER A 82 -14.77 11.82 -12.05
N GLU A 83 -15.26 13.06 -12.06
CA GLU A 83 -16.67 13.37 -11.73
C GLU A 83 -17.68 12.77 -12.71
N ASN A 84 -17.31 12.63 -13.98
CA ASN A 84 -18.23 12.21 -15.04
C ASN A 84 -17.94 10.80 -15.57
N HIS A 85 -16.75 10.26 -15.32
CA HIS A 85 -16.28 8.97 -15.84
C HIS A 85 -15.67 8.13 -14.72
N TYR A 86 -16.50 7.42 -13.97
CA TYR A 86 -16.07 6.55 -12.87
C TYR A 86 -16.68 5.16 -12.96
N GLY A 87 -16.03 4.19 -12.34
CA GLY A 87 -16.53 2.81 -12.19
C GLY A 87 -16.24 1.87 -13.37
N PHE A 88 -15.85 2.37 -14.54
CA PHE A 88 -15.64 1.53 -15.74
C PHE A 88 -14.35 0.72 -15.65
N ALA A 89 -13.25 1.36 -15.27
CA ALA A 89 -11.93 0.72 -15.21
C ALA A 89 -11.91 -0.48 -14.27
N GLY A 90 -12.54 -0.34 -13.10
CA GLY A 90 -12.60 -1.41 -12.09
C GLY A 90 -13.30 -2.67 -12.59
N LYS A 91 -14.39 -2.51 -13.37
CA LYS A 91 -15.08 -3.65 -13.96
C LYS A 91 -14.21 -4.39 -14.97
N VAL A 92 -13.59 -3.66 -15.91
CA VAL A 92 -12.69 -4.22 -16.93
C VAL A 92 -11.51 -4.93 -16.29
N TYR A 93 -10.93 -4.32 -15.26
CA TYR A 93 -9.82 -4.90 -14.53
C TYR A 93 -10.22 -6.20 -13.82
N LEU A 94 -11.32 -6.21 -13.08
CA LEU A 94 -11.79 -7.40 -12.36
C LEU A 94 -12.17 -8.54 -13.31
N GLU A 95 -12.83 -8.27 -14.42
CA GLU A 95 -13.12 -9.27 -15.44
C GLU A 95 -11.84 -9.90 -16.04
N HIS A 96 -10.76 -9.14 -16.06
CA HIS A 96 -9.46 -9.62 -16.56
C HIS A 96 -8.74 -10.55 -15.56
N ILE A 97 -8.86 -10.31 -14.25
CA ILE A 97 -8.05 -11.03 -13.23
C ILE A 97 -8.83 -12.11 -12.46
N VAL A 98 -10.16 -12.08 -12.44
CA VAL A 98 -10.99 -12.84 -11.47
C VAL A 98 -10.74 -14.35 -11.46
N ASP A 99 -10.45 -14.95 -12.61
CA ASP A 99 -10.21 -16.39 -12.75
C ASP A 99 -8.77 -16.71 -13.16
N THR A 100 -7.84 -15.77 -12.95
CA THR A 100 -6.44 -15.90 -13.33
C THR A 100 -5.59 -16.22 -12.11
N ASP A 101 -4.79 -17.28 -12.18
CA ASP A 101 -3.72 -17.50 -11.19
C ASP A 101 -2.55 -16.56 -11.52
N LEU A 102 -2.29 -15.66 -10.59
CA LEU A 102 -1.28 -14.61 -10.73
C LEU A 102 0.01 -14.92 -9.93
N SER A 103 0.12 -16.11 -9.34
CA SER A 103 1.20 -16.48 -8.43
C SER A 103 2.57 -16.42 -9.11
N ASP A 104 2.71 -17.00 -10.28
CA ASP A 104 3.98 -17.02 -11.02
C ASP A 104 4.39 -15.60 -11.48
N GLU A 105 3.43 -14.79 -11.94
CA GLU A 105 3.70 -13.42 -12.36
C GLU A 105 4.08 -12.54 -11.16
N PHE A 106 3.45 -12.76 -10.00
CA PHE A 106 3.81 -12.09 -8.76
C PHE A 106 5.26 -12.35 -8.37
N GLU A 107 5.68 -13.63 -8.34
CA GLU A 107 7.06 -13.97 -7.98
C GLU A 107 8.09 -13.40 -8.97
N GLN A 108 7.80 -13.44 -10.27
CA GLN A 108 8.68 -12.86 -11.29
C GLN A 108 8.82 -11.34 -11.13
N ILE A 109 7.73 -10.64 -10.83
CA ILE A 109 7.73 -9.21 -10.58
C ILE A 109 8.49 -8.90 -9.29
N ARG A 110 8.25 -9.66 -8.23
CA ARG A 110 8.92 -9.54 -6.94
C ARG A 110 10.44 -9.67 -7.08
N GLU A 111 10.91 -10.71 -7.77
CA GLU A 111 12.33 -10.92 -8.05
C GLU A 111 12.92 -9.77 -8.89
N SER A 112 12.20 -9.31 -9.92
CA SER A 112 12.65 -8.25 -10.81
C SER A 112 12.75 -6.87 -10.12
N ILE A 113 11.95 -6.63 -9.09
CA ILE A 113 11.96 -5.39 -8.31
C ILE A 113 13.01 -5.47 -7.21
N GLY A 114 13.06 -6.59 -6.48
CA GLY A 114 13.87 -6.72 -5.27
C GLY A 114 15.36 -6.76 -5.50
N ASP A 115 15.83 -7.25 -6.66
CA ASP A 115 17.25 -7.39 -7.00
C ASP A 115 18.09 -8.01 -5.87
N GLY A 116 17.50 -9.03 -5.18
CA GLY A 116 18.09 -9.70 -4.01
C GLY A 116 17.76 -9.05 -2.67
N ASP A 117 17.07 -7.93 -2.65
CA ASP A 117 16.58 -7.29 -1.44
C ASP A 117 15.35 -8.03 -0.87
N GLN A 118 15.33 -8.17 0.46
CA GLN A 118 14.27 -8.81 1.23
C GLN A 118 13.53 -7.81 2.14
N GLY A 119 13.54 -6.53 1.76
CA GLY A 119 12.94 -5.46 2.56
C GLY A 119 11.47 -5.72 2.89
N VAL A 120 11.05 -5.20 4.04
CA VAL A 120 9.72 -5.40 4.63
C VAL A 120 8.57 -5.05 3.66
N HIS A 121 8.80 -4.09 2.78
CA HIS A 121 7.78 -3.60 1.84
C HIS A 121 7.80 -4.27 0.47
N LEU A 122 8.76 -5.16 0.20
CA LEU A 122 8.94 -5.74 -1.14
C LEU A 122 7.68 -6.45 -1.65
N ASP A 123 7.04 -7.25 -0.82
CA ASP A 123 5.83 -7.99 -1.22
C ASP A 123 4.65 -7.04 -1.52
N THR A 124 4.51 -5.99 -0.71
CA THR A 124 3.47 -4.96 -0.94
C THR A 124 3.73 -4.21 -2.25
N VAL A 125 4.97 -3.84 -2.51
CA VAL A 125 5.36 -3.14 -3.74
C VAL A 125 5.23 -4.05 -4.96
N ALA A 126 5.59 -5.32 -4.84
CA ALA A 126 5.40 -6.31 -5.91
C ALA A 126 3.92 -6.50 -6.25
N LEU A 127 3.03 -6.52 -5.25
CA LEU A 127 1.59 -6.59 -5.46
C LEU A 127 1.05 -5.34 -6.18
N LEU A 128 1.54 -4.14 -5.83
CA LEU A 128 1.18 -2.92 -6.53
C LEU A 128 1.66 -2.91 -7.98
N ALA A 129 2.88 -3.39 -8.23
CA ALA A 129 3.42 -3.50 -9.58
C ALA A 129 2.69 -4.55 -10.43
N LEU A 130 2.29 -5.69 -9.83
CA LEU A 130 1.44 -6.69 -10.49
C LEU A 130 0.09 -6.07 -10.89
N ALA A 131 -0.51 -5.29 -10.00
CA ALA A 131 -1.76 -4.60 -10.30
C ALA A 131 -1.61 -3.59 -11.45
N ASP A 132 -0.51 -2.83 -11.47
CA ASP A 132 -0.17 -1.89 -12.54
C ASP A 132 0.04 -2.60 -13.88
N TYR A 133 0.75 -3.74 -13.89
CA TYR A 133 0.93 -4.57 -15.08
C TYR A 133 -0.41 -5.00 -15.70
N HIS A 134 -1.32 -5.53 -14.89
CA HIS A 134 -2.62 -5.98 -15.37
C HIS A 134 -3.55 -4.82 -15.75
N ALA A 135 -3.45 -3.68 -15.06
CA ALA A 135 -4.16 -2.46 -15.45
C ALA A 135 -3.65 -1.92 -16.80
N GLY A 136 -2.33 -1.94 -17.02
CA GLY A 136 -1.71 -1.58 -18.28
C GLY A 136 -2.31 -2.34 -19.46
N ILE A 137 -2.45 -3.65 -19.32
CA ILE A 137 -3.02 -4.52 -20.36
C ILE A 137 -4.52 -4.31 -20.52
N SER A 138 -5.27 -4.43 -19.41
CA SER A 138 -6.73 -4.54 -19.46
C SER A 138 -7.46 -3.20 -19.63
N VAL A 139 -6.95 -2.16 -18.97
CA VAL A 139 -7.60 -0.84 -18.94
C VAL A 139 -6.98 0.09 -19.98
N PHE A 140 -5.65 0.09 -20.09
CA PHE A 140 -4.95 1.03 -20.98
C PHE A 140 -4.60 0.43 -22.34
N GLY A 141 -4.88 -0.85 -22.59
CA GLY A 141 -4.65 -1.51 -23.88
C GLY A 141 -3.18 -1.61 -24.27
N GLU A 142 -2.29 -1.64 -23.32
CA GLU A 142 -0.86 -1.73 -23.55
C GLU A 142 -0.44 -3.15 -23.97
N THR A 143 0.67 -3.22 -24.68
CA THR A 143 1.30 -4.53 -24.95
C THR A 143 1.87 -5.11 -23.66
N LYS A 144 1.83 -6.43 -23.49
CA LYS A 144 2.41 -7.12 -22.33
C LYS A 144 3.84 -6.68 -22.03
N ARG A 145 4.66 -6.53 -23.08
CA ARG A 145 6.06 -6.09 -22.93
C ARG A 145 6.19 -4.69 -22.35
N LYS A 146 5.33 -3.76 -22.80
CA LYS A 146 5.35 -2.36 -22.30
C LYS A 146 4.85 -2.34 -20.87
N ALA A 147 3.69 -2.91 -20.60
CA ALA A 147 3.09 -2.97 -19.28
C ALA A 147 4.05 -3.61 -18.24
N TRP A 148 4.74 -4.70 -18.61
CA TRP A 148 5.74 -5.32 -17.76
C TRP A 148 6.89 -4.38 -17.41
N LYS A 149 7.48 -3.73 -18.42
CA LYS A 149 8.59 -2.78 -18.21
C LYS A 149 8.17 -1.62 -17.30
N ASP A 150 6.99 -1.09 -17.53
CA ASP A 150 6.47 0.07 -16.80
C ASP A 150 6.15 -0.33 -15.34
N ALA A 151 5.56 -1.49 -15.11
CA ALA A 151 5.28 -2.03 -13.78
C ALA A 151 6.55 -2.28 -12.96
N ILE A 152 7.60 -2.84 -13.56
CA ILE A 152 8.89 -3.03 -12.87
C ILE A 152 9.53 -1.68 -12.54
N SER A 153 9.50 -0.72 -13.47
CA SER A 153 10.02 0.63 -13.23
C SER A 153 9.24 1.34 -12.12
N PHE A 154 7.92 1.21 -12.12
CA PHE A 154 7.04 1.73 -11.08
C PHE A 154 7.37 1.12 -9.72
N GLY A 155 7.47 -0.21 -9.63
CA GLY A 155 7.79 -0.91 -8.39
C GLY A 155 9.15 -0.49 -7.81
N LYS A 156 10.20 -0.43 -8.64
CA LYS A 156 11.53 0.03 -8.20
C LYS A 156 11.49 1.46 -7.65
N ARG A 157 10.78 2.36 -8.31
CA ARG A 157 10.62 3.75 -7.84
C ARG A 157 9.89 3.84 -6.50
N ILE A 158 8.82 3.06 -6.32
CA ILE A 158 8.06 2.99 -5.06
C ILE A 158 8.95 2.45 -3.93
N LEU A 159 9.67 1.36 -4.17
CA LEU A 159 10.56 0.75 -3.17
C LEU A 159 11.69 1.70 -2.76
N THR A 160 12.29 2.41 -3.71
CA THR A 160 13.31 3.42 -3.43
C THR A 160 12.73 4.56 -2.59
N ASN A 161 11.56 5.10 -2.96
CA ASN A 161 10.93 6.18 -2.20
C ASN A 161 10.60 5.74 -0.76
N ALA A 162 10.09 4.54 -0.57
CA ALA A 162 9.80 4.01 0.76
C ALA A 162 11.08 3.92 1.61
N LYS A 163 12.18 3.37 1.08
CA LYS A 163 13.46 3.22 1.79
C LYS A 163 14.12 4.55 2.14
N GLU A 164 14.10 5.51 1.23
CA GLU A 164 14.70 6.84 1.46
C GLU A 164 14.01 7.60 2.60
N ASN A 165 12.81 7.22 2.94
CA ASN A 165 11.98 7.87 3.95
C ASN A 165 11.71 6.97 5.17
N GLU A 166 12.29 5.77 5.22
CA GLU A 166 12.28 4.96 6.45
C GLU A 166 13.05 5.70 7.55
N PRO A 167 12.50 5.76 8.78
CA PRO A 167 13.26 6.28 9.91
C PRO A 167 14.53 5.45 10.10
N GLU A 168 15.68 6.13 10.23
CA GLU A 168 16.92 5.44 10.57
C GLU A 168 16.74 4.63 11.87
N ASP A 169 17.13 3.37 11.82
CA ASP A 169 17.05 2.51 12.99
C ASP A 169 17.87 3.11 14.15
N VAL A 170 17.24 3.26 15.31
CA VAL A 170 17.89 3.81 16.52
C VAL A 170 19.11 2.99 16.92
N VAL A 171 19.14 1.70 16.56
CA VAL A 171 20.26 0.79 16.81
C VAL A 171 21.44 1.12 15.91
N ASP A 172 21.23 1.41 14.63
CA ASP A 172 22.30 1.80 13.71
C ASP A 172 22.89 3.15 14.10
N ARG A 173 22.07 4.12 14.52
CA ARG A 173 22.56 5.38 15.09
C ARG A 173 23.41 5.18 16.36
N ALA A 174 23.06 4.22 17.22
CA ALA A 174 23.83 3.93 18.42
C ALA A 174 25.21 3.33 18.09
N TYR A 175 25.32 2.56 17.01
CA TYR A 175 26.60 2.02 16.54
C TYR A 175 27.49 3.09 15.93
N ASP A 176 26.97 4.05 15.20
CA ASP A 176 27.72 5.17 14.62
C ASP A 176 28.25 6.16 15.68
N PHE A 177 27.65 6.19 16.86
CA PHE A 177 28.12 7.00 17.99
C PHE A 177 29.24 6.33 18.82
N VAL A 178 29.46 5.02 18.66
CA VAL A 178 30.42 4.23 19.46
C VAL A 178 31.69 3.85 18.67
N THR A 179 31.72 4.11 17.37
CA THR A 179 32.87 3.91 16.48
C THR A 179 33.53 5.23 16.10
#